data_9f46fbd2bc0e247f47ea7529053d47c8
#
_entry.id   9f46fbd2bc0e247f47ea7529053d47c8
#
_cell.length_a   1.000
_cell.length_b   1.000
_cell.length_c   1.000
_cell.angle_alpha   90.00
_cell.angle_beta   90.00
_cell.angle_gamma   90.00
#
_symmetry.space_group_name_H-M   'P 1'
#
loop_
_entity.id
_entity.type
_entity.pdbx_description
1 polymer ?
#
loop_
_entity_poly.entity_id
_entity_poly.type
_entity_poly.pdbx_seq_one_letter_code
_entity_poly.pdbx_strand_id
1 'polypeptide(L)'
;MLTVTSEVAGNSVETIMSLWKHECYRVIADRFVAQEDKDWFEKTIKLVAEEECGQQPASVMHAEPYFVDFLREAPEATGEEGEDADLEAPKVYEPIPSYEVLSEKLQQYQQQYNEQIKGGKMDLVFFKDAMTHLVKISRIIRTPRGCALLVGVGGSGKQSLTRLASFIAGYQTFQITLTR
;
A
#
# COMPACT_ATOMS: atom_id res chain seq x y z
N MET A 1 4.01 -11.19 -7.85
CA MET A 1 3.57 -11.60 -6.52
C MET A 1 4.44 -10.82 -5.53
N LEU A 2 3.84 -9.96 -4.71
CA LEU A 2 4.59 -9.27 -3.68
C LEU A 2 5.00 -10.33 -2.65
N THR A 3 6.28 -10.59 -2.53
CA THR A 3 6.81 -11.58 -1.60
C THR A 3 7.00 -10.95 -0.24
N VAL A 4 6.33 -11.49 0.75
CA VAL A 4 6.63 -11.20 2.15
C VAL A 4 7.92 -11.93 2.48
N THR A 5 8.89 -11.22 3.04
CA THR A 5 10.13 -11.86 3.48
C THR A 5 9.86 -12.74 4.70
N SER A 6 10.62 -13.81 4.86
CA SER A 6 10.54 -14.69 6.03
C SER A 6 10.74 -13.96 7.36
N GLU A 7 11.41 -12.81 7.36
CA GLU A 7 11.59 -11.95 8.53
C GLU A 7 10.29 -11.33 9.03
N VAL A 8 9.38 -10.96 8.13
CA VAL A 8 8.10 -10.31 8.48
C VAL A 8 7.00 -11.34 8.76
N ALA A 9 6.95 -12.41 7.97
CA ALA A 9 5.91 -13.44 8.08
C ALA A 9 6.34 -14.65 8.93
N GLY A 10 7.64 -14.84 9.13
CA GLY A 10 8.20 -16.14 9.49
C GLY A 10 7.81 -16.70 10.86
N ASN A 11 7.35 -15.88 11.80
CA ASN A 11 7.14 -16.33 13.17
C ASN A 11 5.82 -15.89 13.82
N SER A 12 4.93 -15.21 13.09
CA SER A 12 3.67 -14.72 13.65
C SER A 12 2.47 -15.23 12.85
N VAL A 13 1.67 -16.06 13.47
CA VAL A 13 0.39 -16.51 12.93
C VAL A 13 -0.52 -15.32 12.63
N GLU A 14 -0.53 -14.32 13.51
CA GLU A 14 -1.27 -13.08 13.33
C GLU A 14 -0.89 -12.36 12.03
N THR A 15 0.41 -12.22 11.76
CA THR A 15 0.90 -11.55 10.55
C THR A 15 0.50 -12.33 9.29
N ILE A 16 0.64 -13.66 9.29
CA ILE A 16 0.28 -14.50 8.15
C ILE A 16 -1.23 -14.43 7.88
N MET A 17 -2.05 -14.56 8.92
CA MET A 17 -3.51 -14.50 8.79
C MET A 17 -3.99 -13.11 8.35
N SER A 18 -3.38 -12.05 8.87
CA SER A 18 -3.66 -10.68 8.47
C SER A 18 -3.23 -10.42 7.02
N LEU A 19 -2.09 -10.94 6.59
CA LEU A 19 -1.66 -10.87 5.20
C LEU A 19 -2.61 -11.60 4.26
N TRP A 20 -3.00 -12.83 4.61
CA TRP A 20 -3.96 -13.60 3.83
C TRP A 20 -5.28 -12.83 3.69
N LYS A 21 -5.82 -12.30 4.77
CA LYS A 21 -7.01 -11.45 4.77
C LYS A 21 -6.82 -10.22 3.87
N HIS A 22 -5.70 -9.50 4.03
CA HIS A 22 -5.37 -8.34 3.19
C HIS A 22 -5.38 -8.67 1.70
N GLU A 23 -4.72 -9.75 1.29
CA GLU A 23 -4.66 -10.14 -0.12
C GLU A 23 -6.04 -10.55 -0.66
N CYS A 24 -6.85 -11.28 0.12
CA CYS A 24 -8.22 -11.62 -0.25
C CYS A 24 -9.07 -10.36 -0.48
N TYR A 25 -8.95 -9.36 0.39
CA TYR A 25 -9.65 -8.08 0.22
C TYR A 25 -9.21 -7.36 -1.05
N ARG A 26 -7.91 -7.28 -1.30
CA ARG A 26 -7.36 -6.56 -2.49
C ARG A 26 -7.75 -7.23 -3.79
N VAL A 27 -7.80 -8.56 -3.83
CA VAL A 27 -8.10 -9.30 -5.06
C VAL A 27 -9.60 -9.45 -5.30
N ILE A 28 -10.39 -9.58 -4.23
CA ILE A 28 -11.83 -9.91 -4.33
C ILE A 28 -12.71 -8.74 -3.87
N ALA A 29 -12.60 -8.32 -2.61
CA ALA A 29 -13.57 -7.43 -1.99
C ALA A 29 -13.48 -5.97 -2.46
N ASP A 30 -12.34 -5.50 -2.92
CA ASP A 30 -12.17 -4.13 -3.42
C ASP A 30 -13.07 -3.81 -4.64
N ARG A 31 -13.67 -4.82 -5.26
CA ARG A 31 -14.62 -4.68 -6.37
C ARG A 31 -16.06 -4.53 -5.91
N PHE A 32 -16.36 -4.88 -4.65
CA PHE A 32 -17.72 -4.83 -4.13
C PHE A 32 -18.17 -3.39 -3.89
N VAL A 33 -19.31 -3.05 -4.42
CA VAL A 33 -19.92 -1.72 -4.26
C VAL A 33 -20.95 -1.76 -3.12
N ALA A 34 -21.81 -2.79 -3.09
CA ALA A 34 -22.85 -2.94 -2.08
C ALA A 34 -22.26 -3.30 -0.70
N GLN A 35 -22.84 -2.74 0.35
CA GLN A 35 -22.40 -3.01 1.71
C GLN A 35 -22.69 -4.46 2.11
N GLU A 36 -23.81 -5.01 1.64
CA GLU A 36 -24.21 -6.40 1.90
C GLU A 36 -23.17 -7.40 1.39
N ASP A 37 -22.57 -7.15 0.21
CA ASP A 37 -21.51 -7.99 -0.35
C ASP A 37 -20.23 -7.94 0.50
N LYS A 38 -19.90 -6.76 1.02
CA LYS A 38 -18.73 -6.58 1.90
C LYS A 38 -18.93 -7.30 3.24
N ASP A 39 -20.12 -7.17 3.81
CA ASP A 39 -20.49 -7.83 5.07
C ASP A 39 -20.54 -9.36 4.92
N TRP A 40 -21.05 -9.84 3.79
CA TRP A 40 -21.02 -11.25 3.45
C TRP A 40 -19.59 -11.76 3.32
N PHE A 41 -18.74 -11.01 2.64
CA PHE A 41 -17.35 -11.40 2.44
C PHE A 41 -16.57 -11.44 3.76
N GLU A 42 -16.77 -10.45 4.65
CA GLU A 42 -16.14 -10.43 5.98
C GLU A 42 -16.53 -11.66 6.81
N LYS A 43 -17.81 -12.03 6.80
CA LYS A 43 -18.28 -13.24 7.47
C LYS A 43 -17.71 -14.50 6.85
N THR A 44 -17.66 -14.56 5.52
CA THR A 44 -17.14 -15.73 4.80
C THR A 44 -15.66 -15.93 5.06
N ILE A 45 -14.86 -14.86 5.01
CA ILE A 45 -13.41 -14.96 5.23
C ILE A 45 -13.09 -15.45 6.64
N LYS A 46 -13.87 -14.99 7.63
CA LYS A 46 -13.73 -15.43 9.01
C LYS A 46 -14.09 -16.91 9.15
N LEU A 47 -15.19 -17.33 8.56
CA LEU A 47 -15.64 -18.73 8.59
C LEU A 47 -14.60 -19.66 7.94
N VAL A 48 -14.09 -19.31 6.76
CA VAL A 48 -13.05 -20.08 6.08
C VAL A 48 -11.77 -20.15 6.93
N ALA A 49 -11.38 -19.05 7.56
CA ALA A 49 -10.22 -19.05 8.45
C ALA A 49 -10.43 -19.97 9.67
N GLU A 50 -11.63 -20.00 10.24
CA GLU A 50 -11.98 -20.88 11.37
C GLU A 50 -12.00 -22.36 10.95
N GLU A 51 -12.55 -22.68 9.77
CA GLU A 51 -12.64 -24.03 9.25
C GLU A 51 -11.29 -24.62 8.85
N GLU A 52 -10.47 -23.81 8.14
CA GLU A 52 -9.21 -24.31 7.55
C GLU A 52 -8.00 -24.17 8.49
N CYS A 53 -7.98 -23.14 9.33
CA CYS A 53 -6.86 -22.82 10.22
C CYS A 53 -7.17 -23.01 11.71
N GLY A 54 -8.46 -23.13 12.06
CA GLY A 54 -8.94 -23.23 13.43
C GLY A 54 -9.29 -21.88 14.05
N GLN A 55 -9.99 -21.92 15.19
CA GLN A 55 -10.52 -20.72 15.85
C GLN A 55 -9.43 -19.77 16.35
N GLN A 56 -8.32 -20.30 16.83
CA GLN A 56 -7.25 -19.49 17.41
C GLN A 56 -6.55 -18.64 16.36
N PRO A 57 -6.08 -19.14 15.21
CA PRO A 57 -5.56 -18.32 14.13
C PRO A 57 -6.57 -17.32 13.57
N ALA A 58 -7.83 -17.71 13.43
CA ALA A 58 -8.88 -16.82 12.94
C ALA A 58 -9.15 -15.64 13.89
N SER A 59 -9.03 -15.84 15.20
CA SER A 59 -9.30 -14.81 16.20
C SER A 59 -8.23 -13.70 16.26
N VAL A 60 -7.00 -14.00 15.84
CA VAL A 60 -5.89 -13.03 15.84
C VAL A 60 -5.76 -12.22 14.54
N MET A 61 -6.62 -12.47 13.56
CA MET A 61 -6.64 -11.67 12.33
C MET A 61 -6.97 -10.21 12.62
N HIS A 62 -6.15 -9.29 12.11
CA HIS A 62 -6.44 -7.87 12.23
C HIS A 62 -7.74 -7.50 11.51
N ALA A 63 -8.51 -6.57 12.07
CA ALA A 63 -9.81 -6.18 11.51
C ALA A 63 -9.68 -5.57 10.11
N GLU A 64 -8.77 -4.60 9.95
CA GLU A 64 -8.47 -3.91 8.68
C GLU A 64 -6.96 -3.99 8.39
N PRO A 65 -6.43 -5.14 7.96
CA PRO A 65 -5.01 -5.25 7.70
C PRO A 65 -4.63 -4.54 6.40
N TYR A 66 -3.58 -3.72 6.45
CA TYR A 66 -2.94 -3.14 5.28
C TYR A 66 -1.45 -3.45 5.31
N PHE A 67 -0.91 -3.81 4.15
CA PHE A 67 0.51 -4.10 3.96
C PHE A 67 1.07 -3.19 2.87
N VAL A 68 2.26 -2.68 3.10
CA VAL A 68 3.00 -1.83 2.17
C VAL A 68 4.49 -2.17 2.20
N ASP A 69 5.25 -1.70 1.23
CA ASP A 69 6.68 -2.00 1.10
C ASP A 69 7.55 -0.75 1.07
N PHE A 70 7.04 0.34 1.61
CA PHE A 70 7.71 1.64 1.59
C PHE A 70 7.85 2.29 2.98
N LEU A 71 7.68 1.52 4.07
CA LEU A 71 7.81 2.06 5.42
C LEU A 71 9.27 2.25 5.84
N ARG A 72 10.17 1.39 5.36
CA ARG A 72 11.58 1.42 5.73
C ARG A 72 12.31 2.56 5.04
N GLU A 73 13.28 3.12 5.74
CA GLU A 73 14.19 4.12 5.21
C GLU A 73 15.42 3.47 4.59
N ALA A 74 16.05 4.20 3.66
CA ALA A 74 17.35 3.79 3.17
C ALA A 74 18.36 3.80 4.34
N PRO A 75 19.29 2.84 4.41
CA PRO A 75 20.36 2.89 5.40
C PRO A 75 21.16 4.17 5.21
N GLU A 76 21.57 4.79 6.32
CA GLU A 76 22.47 5.94 6.26
C GLU A 76 23.82 5.48 5.67
N ALA A 77 24.31 6.27 4.70
CA ALA A 77 25.62 6.01 4.13
C ALA A 77 26.69 6.15 5.21
N THR A 78 27.37 5.06 5.56
CA THR A 78 28.44 5.05 6.57
C THR A 78 29.76 5.58 6.05
N GLY A 79 29.85 5.90 4.74
CA GLY A 79 31.06 6.44 4.11
C GLY A 79 32.15 5.40 3.81
N GLU A 80 31.93 4.14 4.18
CA GLU A 80 32.82 3.01 3.88
C GLU A 80 32.35 2.18 2.67
N GLU A 81 31.19 2.51 2.13
CA GLU A 81 30.59 1.82 1.00
C GLU A 81 31.16 2.36 -0.31
N GLY A 82 31.56 1.47 -1.23
CA GLY A 82 32.10 1.86 -2.53
C GLY A 82 31.10 2.69 -3.35
N GLU A 83 31.60 3.47 -4.30
CA GLU A 83 30.82 4.42 -5.13
C GLU A 83 29.62 3.83 -5.88
N ASP A 84 29.45 2.50 -5.91
CA ASP A 84 28.37 1.75 -6.57
C ASP A 84 27.37 1.12 -5.58
N ALA A 85 27.39 1.42 -4.29
CA ALA A 85 26.42 0.88 -3.35
C ALA A 85 25.06 1.55 -3.57
N ASP A 86 24.14 0.78 -4.13
CA ASP A 86 22.75 1.21 -4.38
C ASP A 86 22.00 1.27 -3.04
N LEU A 87 22.06 2.42 -2.37
CA LEU A 87 21.46 2.68 -1.05
C LEU A 87 19.92 2.85 -1.15
N GLU A 88 19.28 2.03 -1.97
CA GLU A 88 17.81 2.01 -1.98
C GLU A 88 17.25 1.45 -0.66
N ALA A 89 16.19 2.08 -0.16
CA ALA A 89 15.47 1.56 0.99
C ALA A 89 14.98 0.13 0.72
N PRO A 90 15.17 -0.81 1.68
CA PRO A 90 14.73 -2.19 1.49
C PRO A 90 13.22 -2.25 1.32
N LYS A 91 12.77 -2.77 0.19
CA LYS A 91 11.33 -2.90 -0.15
C LYS A 91 10.76 -4.16 0.50
N VAL A 92 10.47 -4.08 1.78
CA VAL A 92 9.89 -5.18 2.56
C VAL A 92 8.38 -4.98 2.68
N TYR A 93 7.61 -5.97 2.24
CA TYR A 93 6.15 -5.94 2.35
C TYR A 93 5.73 -6.30 3.77
N GLU A 94 5.33 -5.30 4.53
CA GLU A 94 5.09 -5.41 5.97
C GLU A 94 3.78 -4.72 6.38
N PRO A 95 3.17 -5.12 7.53
CA PRO A 95 1.93 -4.52 7.98
C PRO A 95 2.17 -3.07 8.41
N ILE A 96 1.17 -2.22 8.15
CA ILE A 96 1.16 -0.84 8.63
C ILE A 96 0.85 -0.87 10.14
N PRO A 97 1.74 -0.33 11.00
CA PRO A 97 1.52 -0.35 12.45
C PRO A 97 0.32 0.49 12.88
N SER A 98 0.16 1.68 12.29
CA SER A 98 -0.97 2.57 12.52
C SER A 98 -1.15 3.56 11.37
N TYR A 99 -2.33 4.21 11.32
CA TYR A 99 -2.59 5.27 10.33
C TYR A 99 -1.75 6.53 10.56
N GLU A 100 -1.35 6.80 11.79
CA GLU A 100 -0.48 7.93 12.14
C GLU A 100 0.90 7.73 11.51
N VAL A 101 1.52 6.56 11.72
CA VAL A 101 2.81 6.20 11.12
C VAL A 101 2.76 6.27 9.59
N LEU A 102 1.67 5.76 8.99
CA LEU A 102 1.47 5.86 7.54
C LEU A 102 1.37 7.33 7.10
N SER A 103 0.60 8.15 7.82
CA SER A 103 0.43 9.58 7.50
C SER A 103 1.75 10.34 7.53
N GLU A 104 2.56 10.14 8.57
CA GLU A 104 3.88 10.75 8.70
C GLU A 104 4.79 10.33 7.53
N LYS A 105 4.80 9.06 7.19
CA LYS A 105 5.61 8.54 6.08
C LYS A 105 5.17 9.12 4.73
N LEU A 106 3.87 9.24 4.50
CA LEU A 106 3.34 9.83 3.28
C LEU A 106 3.62 11.34 3.19
N GLN A 107 3.62 12.05 4.31
CA GLN A 107 4.04 13.46 4.35
C GLN A 107 5.52 13.62 3.99
N GLN A 108 6.39 12.75 4.48
CA GLN A 108 7.81 12.73 4.09
C GLN A 108 7.97 12.53 2.58
N TYR A 109 7.28 11.54 1.99
CA TYR A 109 7.31 11.32 0.54
C TYR A 109 6.74 12.49 -0.25
N GLN A 110 5.68 13.13 0.22
CA GLN A 110 5.14 14.35 -0.41
C GLN A 110 6.15 15.49 -0.39
N GLN A 111 6.88 15.67 0.70
CA GLN A 111 7.94 16.66 0.80
C GLN A 111 9.07 16.35 -0.19
N GLN A 112 9.57 15.12 -0.20
CA GLN A 112 10.60 14.66 -1.16
C GLN A 112 10.15 14.86 -2.62
N TYR A 113 8.89 14.53 -2.93
CA TYR A 113 8.31 14.77 -4.24
C TYR A 113 8.36 16.25 -4.62
N ASN A 114 7.97 17.14 -3.71
CA ASN A 114 7.96 18.58 -3.95
C ASN A 114 9.38 19.19 -4.10
N GLU A 115 10.39 18.59 -3.49
CA GLU A 115 11.78 18.99 -3.61
C GLU A 115 12.40 18.51 -4.94
N GLN A 116 12.08 17.31 -5.37
CA GLN A 116 12.70 16.69 -6.55
C GLN A 116 12.01 17.05 -7.86
N ILE A 117 10.68 17.21 -7.87
CA ILE A 117 9.88 17.40 -9.08
C ILE A 117 9.54 18.87 -9.29
N LYS A 118 10.20 19.48 -10.29
CA LYS A 118 9.91 20.84 -10.75
C LYS A 118 8.68 20.84 -11.66
N GLY A 119 7.48 20.99 -11.10
CA GLY A 119 6.29 20.96 -11.97
C GLY A 119 4.98 21.32 -11.30
N GLY A 120 5.03 21.86 -10.10
CA GLY A 120 3.88 22.22 -9.29
C GLY A 120 3.88 21.51 -7.97
N LYS A 121 3.73 22.29 -6.90
CA LYS A 121 3.71 21.77 -5.54
C LYS A 121 2.49 20.88 -5.35
N MET A 122 2.74 19.66 -4.87
CA MET A 122 1.68 18.75 -4.44
C MET A 122 1.30 19.11 -3.00
N ASP A 123 0.00 19.31 -2.78
CA ASP A 123 -0.56 19.59 -1.46
C ASP A 123 -1.74 18.64 -1.22
N LEU A 124 -1.42 17.46 -0.68
CA LEU A 124 -2.41 16.44 -0.34
C LEU A 124 -2.63 16.42 1.17
N VAL A 125 -3.89 16.33 1.56
CA VAL A 125 -4.27 16.05 2.94
C VAL A 125 -4.50 14.56 3.11
N PHE A 126 -3.76 13.93 4.00
CA PHE A 126 -3.83 12.49 4.24
C PHE A 126 -4.87 12.15 5.32
N PHE A 127 -6.12 12.02 4.89
CA PHE A 127 -7.18 11.42 5.71
C PHE A 127 -7.30 9.91 5.40
N LYS A 128 -7.99 9.16 6.24
CA LYS A 128 -8.03 7.68 6.19
C LYS A 128 -8.33 7.14 4.79
N ASP A 129 -9.34 7.68 4.09
CA ASP A 129 -9.71 7.20 2.77
C ASP A 129 -8.64 7.50 1.72
N ALA A 130 -8.02 8.69 1.77
CA ALA A 130 -6.95 9.05 0.85
C ALA A 130 -5.73 8.12 1.03
N MET A 131 -5.35 7.84 2.26
CA MET A 131 -4.26 6.90 2.58
C MET A 131 -4.59 5.47 2.10
N THR A 132 -5.81 5.01 2.36
CA THR A 132 -6.29 3.70 1.89
C THR A 132 -6.23 3.59 0.36
N HIS A 133 -6.68 4.63 -0.35
CA HIS A 133 -6.59 4.65 -1.82
C HIS A 133 -5.14 4.66 -2.30
N LEU A 134 -4.26 5.42 -1.66
CA LEU A 134 -2.84 5.45 -2.02
C LEU A 134 -2.19 4.08 -1.84
N VAL A 135 -2.45 3.40 -0.72
CA VAL A 135 -1.95 2.03 -0.46
C VAL A 135 -2.42 1.05 -1.55
N LYS A 136 -3.71 1.12 -1.95
CA LYS A 136 -4.25 0.29 -3.03
C LYS A 136 -3.59 0.58 -4.38
N ILE A 137 -3.40 1.85 -4.73
CA ILE A 137 -2.74 2.26 -5.97
C ILE A 137 -1.29 1.80 -5.97
N SER A 138 -0.55 2.03 -4.89
CA SER A 138 0.85 1.61 -4.73
C SER A 138 1.00 0.11 -4.96
N ARG A 139 0.14 -0.71 -4.32
CA ARG A 139 0.14 -2.16 -4.52
C ARG A 139 -0.09 -2.55 -5.99
N ILE A 140 -1.07 -1.92 -6.66
CA ILE A 140 -1.38 -2.24 -8.06
C ILE A 140 -0.22 -1.88 -8.98
N ILE A 141 0.37 -0.70 -8.83
CA ILE A 141 1.50 -0.24 -9.65
C ILE A 141 2.70 -1.19 -9.53
N ARG A 142 2.94 -1.74 -8.36
CA ARG A 142 4.05 -2.66 -8.10
C ARG A 142 3.78 -4.10 -8.53
N THR A 143 2.52 -4.44 -8.78
CA THR A 143 2.17 -5.75 -9.32
C THR A 143 2.54 -5.81 -10.81
N PRO A 144 3.24 -6.85 -11.30
CA PRO A 144 3.56 -6.98 -12.72
C PRO A 144 2.29 -6.87 -13.57
N ARG A 145 2.32 -5.99 -14.60
CA ARG A 145 1.17 -5.65 -15.46
C ARG A 145 -0.04 -5.08 -14.69
N GLY A 146 0.21 -4.45 -13.53
CA GLY A 146 -0.85 -3.85 -12.73
C GLY A 146 -1.53 -2.71 -13.48
N CYS A 147 -2.87 -2.77 -13.57
CA CYS A 147 -3.70 -1.73 -14.16
C CYS A 147 -4.76 -1.30 -13.16
N ALA A 148 -4.95 0.00 -12.97
CA ALA A 148 -5.95 0.56 -12.10
C ALA A 148 -6.90 1.48 -12.86
N LEU A 149 -8.19 1.36 -12.57
CA LEU A 149 -9.22 2.30 -13.00
C LEU A 149 -9.66 3.12 -11.79
N LEU A 150 -9.35 4.43 -11.80
CA LEU A 150 -9.77 5.35 -10.76
C LEU A 150 -10.97 6.17 -11.24
N VAL A 151 -12.11 5.96 -10.63
CA VAL A 151 -13.35 6.67 -10.94
C VAL A 151 -13.70 7.62 -9.79
N GLY A 152 -14.11 8.83 -10.13
CA GLY A 152 -14.53 9.84 -9.14
C GLY A 152 -14.68 11.22 -9.78
N VAL A 153 -15.26 12.14 -9.02
CA VAL A 153 -15.48 13.53 -9.47
C VAL A 153 -14.18 14.27 -9.78
N GLY A 154 -14.26 15.32 -10.60
CA GLY A 154 -13.13 16.20 -10.86
C GLY A 154 -12.58 16.80 -9.56
N GLY A 155 -11.26 16.94 -9.45
CA GLY A 155 -10.64 17.53 -8.26
C GLY A 155 -10.53 16.61 -7.03
N SER A 156 -10.94 15.34 -7.11
CA SER A 156 -10.88 14.39 -5.98
C SER A 156 -9.48 13.85 -5.65
N GLY A 157 -8.42 14.45 -6.16
CA GLY A 157 -7.04 14.04 -5.84
C GLY A 157 -6.52 12.80 -6.55
N LYS A 158 -7.29 12.16 -7.43
CA LYS A 158 -6.89 10.92 -8.14
C LYS A 158 -5.52 11.02 -8.82
N GLN A 159 -5.28 12.12 -9.55
CA GLN A 159 -4.01 12.34 -10.25
C GLN A 159 -2.85 12.51 -9.25
N SER A 160 -3.06 13.29 -8.19
CA SER A 160 -2.04 13.54 -7.18
C SER A 160 -1.68 12.26 -6.41
N LEU A 161 -2.69 11.47 -6.02
CA LEU A 161 -2.46 10.17 -5.38
C LEU A 161 -1.70 9.21 -6.30
N THR A 162 -2.05 9.16 -7.60
CA THR A 162 -1.35 8.31 -8.56
C THR A 162 0.11 8.75 -8.76
N ARG A 163 0.36 10.06 -8.87
CA ARG A 163 1.72 10.60 -9.00
C ARG A 163 2.56 10.31 -7.77
N LEU A 164 1.99 10.48 -6.57
CA LEU A 164 2.69 10.18 -5.33
C LEU A 164 2.98 8.69 -5.21
N ALA A 165 2.02 7.82 -5.50
CA ALA A 165 2.22 6.37 -5.49
C ALA A 165 3.29 5.92 -6.50
N SER A 166 3.32 6.53 -7.70
CA SER A 166 4.36 6.27 -8.70
C SER A 166 5.73 6.71 -8.23
N PHE A 167 5.82 7.88 -7.60
CA PHE A 167 7.06 8.40 -7.02
C PHE A 167 7.61 7.48 -5.93
N ILE A 168 6.76 7.05 -4.99
CA ILE A 168 7.12 6.10 -3.92
C ILE A 168 7.62 4.77 -4.52
N ALA A 169 7.03 4.33 -5.62
CA ALA A 169 7.43 3.10 -6.31
C ALA A 169 8.71 3.26 -7.17
N GLY A 170 9.25 4.48 -7.32
CA GLY A 170 10.40 4.77 -8.16
C GLY A 170 10.08 4.83 -9.66
N TYR A 171 8.81 5.02 -10.04
CA TYR A 171 8.39 5.11 -11.43
C TYR A 171 8.21 6.56 -11.89
N GLN A 172 8.57 6.81 -13.13
CA GLN A 172 8.25 8.07 -13.79
C GLN A 172 6.79 8.07 -14.26
N THR A 173 6.10 9.20 -14.04
CA THR A 173 4.70 9.36 -14.45
C THR A 173 4.63 10.01 -15.83
N PHE A 174 3.98 9.35 -16.77
CA PHE A 174 3.62 9.92 -18.07
C PHE A 174 2.10 10.15 -18.10
N GLN A 175 1.68 11.37 -18.47
CA GLN A 175 0.27 11.75 -18.51
C GLN A 175 -0.16 12.15 -19.92
N ILE A 176 -1.19 11.47 -20.43
CA ILE A 176 -1.84 11.85 -21.68
C ILE A 176 -3.02 12.76 -21.33
N THR A 177 -3.02 13.97 -21.86
CA THR A 177 -4.15 14.90 -21.78
C THR A 177 -4.77 15.07 -23.16
N LEU A 178 -6.10 14.96 -23.20
CA LEU A 178 -6.82 15.30 -24.43
C LEU A 178 -6.83 16.83 -24.56
N THR A 179 -6.06 17.36 -25.50
CA THR A 179 -6.20 18.75 -25.95
C THR A 179 -7.38 18.81 -26.89
N ARG A 180 -8.33 19.72 -26.61
CA ARG A 180 -9.41 20.08 -27.54
C ARG A 180 -8.89 21.00 -28.63
#